data_ee747ba0ff191f6dd4d0e2ca625267ce
#
_entry.id   ee747ba0ff191f6dd4d0e2ca625267ce
#
_cell.length_a   1.000
_cell.length_b   1.000
_cell.length_c   1.000
_cell.angle_alpha   90.00
_cell.angle_beta   90.00
_cell.angle_gamma   90.00
#
_symmetry.space_group_name_H-M   'P 1'
#
loop_
_entity.id
_entity.type
_entity.pdbx_description
1 polymer ?
#
loop_
_entity_poly.entity_id
_entity_poly.type
_entity_poly.pdbx_seq_one_letter_code
_entity_poly.pdbx_strand_id
1 'polypeptide(L)' 'MSHAQKYLAQANRHIAELKVQMVRQRVIVKDALGTGQRSEMAESLLDALEGSLRLFEKHRELILSQLLRQPSE' A
#
# COMPACT_ATOMS: atom_id res chain seq x y z
N MET A 1 12.05 4.49 22.90
CA MET A 1 11.68 4.21 21.52
C MET A 1 11.01 5.45 20.92
N SER A 2 11.44 5.89 19.76
CA SER A 2 10.85 7.08 19.15
C SER A 2 9.50 6.73 18.52
N HIS A 3 8.58 7.69 18.50
CA HIS A 3 7.30 7.52 17.84
C HIS A 3 7.46 7.26 16.35
N ALA A 4 8.50 7.81 15.74
CA ALA A 4 8.76 7.61 14.32
C ALA A 4 9.05 6.15 13.99
N GLN A 5 9.79 5.43 14.85
CA GLN A 5 10.05 4.00 14.66
C GLN A 5 8.75 3.18 14.74
N LYS A 6 7.87 3.54 15.66
CA LYS A 6 6.56 2.89 15.79
C LYS A 6 5.71 3.13 14.54
N TYR A 7 5.67 4.36 14.04
CA TYR A 7 4.93 4.70 12.83
C TYR A 7 5.52 4.01 11.60
N LEU A 8 6.85 3.88 11.54
CA LEU A 8 7.49 3.15 10.45
C LEU A 8 7.07 1.67 10.43
N ALA A 9 7.03 1.03 11.59
CA ALA A 9 6.59 -0.36 11.69
C ALA A 9 5.13 -0.51 11.23
N GLN A 10 4.27 0.42 11.63
CA GLN A 10 2.87 0.43 11.18
C GLN A 10 2.76 0.63 9.67
N ALA A 11 3.53 1.57 9.11
CA ALA A 11 3.54 1.84 7.68
C ALA A 11 3.98 0.62 6.89
N ASN A 12 5.04 -0.06 7.33
CA ASN A 12 5.53 -1.28 6.70
C ASN A 12 4.47 -2.38 6.70
N ARG A 13 3.75 -2.53 7.80
CA ARG A 13 2.67 -3.51 7.91
C ARG A 13 1.54 -3.19 6.94
N HIS A 14 1.08 -1.94 6.92
CA HIS A 14 0.00 -1.53 6.03
C HIS A 14 0.38 -1.71 4.56
N ILE A 15 1.61 -1.38 4.20
CA ILE A 15 2.10 -1.57 2.83
C ILE A 15 2.09 -3.05 2.46
N ALA A 16 2.56 -3.92 3.35
CA ALA A 16 2.56 -5.36 3.11
C ALA A 16 1.14 -5.90 2.92
N GLU A 17 0.21 -5.47 3.77
CA GLU A 17 -1.20 -5.86 3.67
C GLU A 17 -1.83 -5.38 2.35
N LEU A 18 -1.55 -4.15 1.95
CA LEU A 18 -2.04 -3.61 0.69
C LEU A 18 -1.52 -4.40 -0.51
N LYS A 19 -0.24 -4.78 -0.48
CA LYS A 19 0.35 -5.57 -1.57
C LYS A 19 -0.33 -6.93 -1.70
N VAL A 20 -0.66 -7.58 -0.58
CA VAL A 20 -1.41 -8.85 -0.60
C VAL A 20 -2.79 -8.64 -1.20
N GLN A 21 -3.50 -7.59 -0.77
CA GLN A 21 -4.83 -7.27 -1.30
C GLN A 21 -4.77 -6.98 -2.80
N MET A 22 -3.74 -6.28 -3.26
CA MET A 22 -3.56 -5.98 -4.68
C MET A 22 -3.34 -7.22 -5.51
N VAL A 23 -2.53 -8.17 -5.02
CA VAL A 23 -2.32 -9.46 -5.72
C VAL A 23 -3.65 -10.19 -5.88
N ARG A 24 -4.42 -10.27 -4.81
CA ARG A 24 -5.76 -10.92 -4.84
C ARG A 24 -6.69 -10.21 -5.81
N GLN A 25 -6.69 -8.89 -5.79
CA GLN A 25 -7.58 -8.10 -6.65
C GLN A 25 -7.19 -8.22 -8.11
N ARG A 26 -5.90 -8.29 -8.43
CA ARG A 26 -5.42 -8.52 -9.80
C ARG A 26 -5.91 -9.86 -10.34
N VAL A 27 -5.92 -10.89 -9.50
CA VAL A 27 -6.45 -12.20 -9.90
C VAL A 27 -7.94 -12.10 -10.23
N ILE A 28 -8.71 -11.41 -9.40
CA ILE A 28 -10.15 -11.21 -9.64
C ILE A 28 -10.40 -10.49 -10.97
N VAL A 29 -9.65 -9.42 -11.23
CA VAL A 29 -9.77 -8.66 -12.48
C VAL A 29 -9.40 -9.56 -13.68
N LYS A 30 -8.29 -10.28 -13.56
CA LYS A 30 -7.81 -11.16 -14.63
C LYS A 30 -8.82 -12.26 -14.93
N ASP A 31 -9.40 -12.89 -13.91
CA ASP A 31 -10.39 -13.95 -14.07
C ASP A 31 -11.65 -13.41 -14.75
N ALA A 32 -12.11 -12.23 -14.35
CA ALA A 32 -13.28 -11.59 -14.96
C ALA A 32 -13.03 -11.33 -16.46
N LEU A 33 -11.84 -10.83 -16.82
CA LEU A 33 -11.49 -10.58 -18.21
C LEU A 33 -11.37 -11.89 -18.99
N GLY A 34 -10.83 -12.94 -18.37
CA GLY A 34 -10.68 -14.24 -19.00
C GLY A 34 -12.01 -14.93 -19.33
N THR A 35 -13.05 -14.63 -18.55
CA THR A 35 -14.41 -15.14 -18.81
C THR A 35 -15.23 -14.23 -19.70
N GLY A 36 -14.66 -13.13 -20.17
CA GLY A 36 -15.34 -12.14 -20.98
C GLY A 36 -16.27 -11.22 -20.18
N GLN A 37 -16.20 -11.29 -18.86
CA GLN A 37 -17.01 -10.44 -17.96
C GLN A 37 -16.14 -9.38 -17.31
N ARG A 38 -16.06 -8.24 -17.97
CA ARG A 38 -15.33 -7.11 -17.39
C ARG A 38 -16.11 -6.58 -16.19
N SER A 39 -15.41 -6.40 -15.07
CA SER A 39 -15.98 -5.82 -13.87
C SER A 39 -15.33 -4.46 -13.62
N GLU A 40 -16.08 -3.39 -13.89
CA GLU A 40 -15.61 -2.02 -13.62
C GLU A 40 -15.39 -1.80 -12.14
N MET A 41 -16.23 -2.41 -11.28
CA MET A 41 -16.07 -2.29 -9.83
C MET A 41 -14.77 -2.93 -9.37
N ALA A 42 -14.43 -4.12 -9.90
CA ALA A 42 -13.18 -4.79 -9.54
C ALA A 42 -11.96 -4.00 -9.99
N GLU A 43 -12.02 -3.41 -11.19
CA GLU A 43 -10.94 -2.57 -11.72
C GLU A 43 -10.81 -1.28 -10.90
N SER A 44 -11.92 -0.66 -10.53
CA SER A 44 -11.92 0.54 -9.69
C SER A 44 -11.33 0.28 -8.31
N LEU A 45 -11.64 -0.88 -7.73
CA LEU A 45 -11.07 -1.26 -6.45
C LEU A 45 -9.55 -1.44 -6.55
N LEU A 46 -9.08 -2.07 -7.63
CA LEU A 46 -7.65 -2.23 -7.85
C LEU A 46 -6.97 -0.86 -7.96
N ASP A 47 -7.55 0.07 -8.72
CA ASP A 47 -7.02 1.44 -8.84
C ASP A 47 -6.97 2.14 -7.48
N ALA A 48 -8.01 1.96 -6.66
CA ALA A 48 -8.04 2.54 -5.31
C ALA A 48 -6.94 1.96 -4.43
N LEU A 49 -6.72 0.64 -4.50
CA LEU A 49 -5.65 -0.01 -3.74
C LEU A 49 -4.28 0.48 -4.19
N GLU A 50 -4.05 0.65 -5.48
CA GLU A 50 -2.80 1.19 -6.02
C GLU A 50 -2.57 2.63 -5.55
N GLY A 51 -3.62 3.45 -5.53
CA GLY A 51 -3.54 4.81 -5.02
C GLY A 51 -3.20 4.85 -3.54
N SER A 52 -3.82 3.98 -2.75
CA SER A 52 -3.54 3.86 -1.32
C SER A 52 -2.10 3.42 -1.08
N LEU A 53 -1.60 2.46 -1.87
CA LEU A 53 -0.22 2.00 -1.74
C LEU A 53 0.76 3.15 -1.98
N ARG A 54 0.55 3.93 -3.04
CA ARG A 54 1.42 5.09 -3.33
C ARG A 54 1.43 6.10 -2.19
N LEU A 55 0.26 6.33 -1.60
CA LEU A 55 0.13 7.25 -0.47
C LEU A 55 0.88 6.74 0.76
N PHE A 56 0.73 5.45 1.08
CA PHE A 56 1.43 4.85 2.22
C PHE A 56 2.94 4.80 2.00
N GLU A 57 3.39 4.54 0.78
CA GLU A 57 4.81 4.55 0.45
C GLU A 57 5.41 5.95 0.62
N LYS A 58 4.69 6.98 0.18
CA LYS A 58 5.12 8.35 0.36
C LYS A 58 5.16 8.72 1.85
N HIS A 59 4.16 8.31 2.61
CA HIS A 59 4.12 8.53 4.04
C HIS A 59 5.30 7.86 4.74
N ARG A 60 5.62 6.63 4.33
CA ARG A 60 6.77 5.89 4.84
C ARG A 60 8.07 6.64 4.57
N GLU A 61 8.23 7.22 3.38
CA GLU A 61 9.40 8.02 3.04
C GLU A 61 9.54 9.23 3.95
N LEU A 62 8.44 9.90 4.27
CA LEU A 62 8.46 11.03 5.19
C LEU A 62 8.87 10.62 6.59
N ILE A 63 8.42 9.47 7.07
CA ILE A 63 8.83 8.93 8.37
C ILE A 63 10.33 8.64 8.37
N LEU A 64 10.82 8.00 7.32
CA LEU A 64 12.24 7.71 7.19
C LEU A 64 13.08 8.99 7.17
N SER A 65 12.62 10.02 6.47
CA SER A 65 13.29 11.32 6.46
C SER A 65 13.39 11.91 7.85
N GLN A 66 12.32 11.82 8.63
CA GLN A 66 12.32 12.31 10.01
C GLN A 66 13.31 11.54 10.88
N LEU A 67 13.37 10.23 10.73
CA LEU A 67 14.32 9.41 11.49
C LEU A 67 15.77 9.76 11.15
N LEU A 68 16.06 10.01 9.89
CA LEU A 68 17.40 10.36 9.44
C LEU A 68 17.81 11.77 9.87
N ARG A 69 16.86 12.67 10.10
CA ARG A 69 17.13 14.04 10.52
C ARG A 69 17.24 14.20 12.02
N GLN A 70 16.72 13.26 12.79
CA GLN A 70 16.76 13.37 14.23
C GLN A 70 18.20 13.24 14.72
N PRO A 71 18.67 14.20 15.54
CA PRO A 71 19.98 14.03 16.15
C PRO A 71 19.94 12.81 17.06
N SER A 72 20.98 12.02 17.02
CA SER A 72 21.09 10.88 17.93
C SER A 72 21.33 11.41 19.33
N GLU A 73 20.49 11.05 20.22
CA GLU A 73 20.64 11.41 21.62
C GLU A 73 21.42 10.34 22.36
#